data_9c09fa53026b89d0492f92927235c6b8
#
_entry.id   9c09fa53026b89d0492f92927235c6b8
#
_cell.length_a   1.000
_cell.length_b   1.000
_cell.length_c   1.000
_cell.angle_alpha   90.00
_cell.angle_beta   90.00
_cell.angle_gamma   90.00
#
_symmetry.space_group_name_H-M   'P 1'
#
loop_
_entity.id
_entity.type
_entity.pdbx_description
1 polymer ?
#
loop_
_entity_poly.entity_id
_entity_poly.type
_entity_poly.pdbx_seq_one_letter_code
_entity_poly.pdbx_strand_id
1 'polypeptide(L)'
;MTIVNAFPSPGKEKLTLSEELKCEISELIVYISKNLEDEKNTNTDKSNNVFFGNDIYGYLTLSIDETKKYHRLLVHLYLRLCRTNQISKDTVKNLVNITILKAIDKKGNKRNVPIEDRISDAISEFSEELHAGAKCFMVYYPVCGLDSGGLPFSFGDIRFLIMNDVLLNDLGFRGNLNGQEQTDQQYIEIIRNGAHFNQPYACIEIETFDPTIARIMAIEKIRAHMEILNFYSDLIPFSTRQFIYLPGNAEQVITISLIKEIKPTPSILSSISMDTAGPYYLPIPAIIEADDKHNYGFKKVLSLLGEKRTEYEERLLLALRWAGKATMSTFQGLKGDALLQYITALETLFSFAHSEVTYRLSLSIAKLLQFVHEKPEEIFDDFKQLYGSRSKIVHGGLVDQVNEFDLLKMRSITKKCILILLTKEPFCSMRNQDELETWINKQLLTNGN
;
A
#
# COMPACT_ATOMS: atom_id res chain seq x y z
N MET A 1 -14.75 14.21 6.66
CA MET A 1 -13.97 13.12 6.02
C MET A 1 -13.15 12.49 7.11
N THR A 2 -13.50 11.30 7.55
CA THR A 2 -12.77 10.60 8.61
C THR A 2 -11.38 10.28 8.06
N ILE A 3 -10.34 10.86 8.65
CA ILE A 3 -8.96 10.52 8.37
C ILE A 3 -8.85 9.01 8.62
N VAL A 4 -8.67 8.23 7.57
CA VAL A 4 -8.26 6.83 7.71
C VAL A 4 -6.86 6.92 8.33
N ASN A 5 -6.82 6.78 9.65
CA ASN A 5 -5.60 6.69 10.40
C ASN A 5 -4.69 5.68 9.71
N ALA A 6 -3.45 6.08 9.48
CA ALA A 6 -2.36 5.15 9.27
C ALA A 6 -2.61 3.97 10.21
N PHE A 7 -2.59 2.74 9.69
CA PHE A 7 -2.90 1.52 10.43
C PHE A 7 -2.37 1.65 11.86
N PRO A 8 -3.21 1.49 12.88
CA PRO A 8 -2.71 1.43 14.23
C PRO A 8 -1.63 0.35 14.24
N SER A 9 -0.50 0.65 14.85
CA SER A 9 0.49 -0.39 15.17
C SER A 9 -0.30 -1.55 15.74
N PRO A 10 -0.15 -2.79 15.22
CA PRO A 10 -0.94 -3.91 15.68
C PRO A 10 -0.85 -3.91 17.20
N GLY A 11 -1.99 -3.66 17.85
CA GLY A 11 -2.05 -3.65 19.31
C GLY A 11 -1.53 -5.01 19.74
N LYS A 12 -0.71 -5.04 20.78
CA LYS A 12 -0.16 -6.29 21.39
C LYS A 12 -1.25 -7.18 22.00
N GLU A 13 -2.50 -7.02 21.60
CA GLU A 13 -3.59 -7.88 22.03
C GLU A 13 -3.39 -9.26 21.43
N LYS A 14 -3.16 -10.23 22.30
CA LYS A 14 -3.07 -11.64 21.90
C LYS A 14 -4.41 -12.07 21.32
N LEU A 15 -4.40 -12.64 20.13
CA LEU A 15 -5.57 -13.28 19.56
C LEU A 15 -5.91 -14.52 20.39
N THR A 16 -7.18 -14.65 20.79
CA THR A 16 -7.64 -15.77 21.59
C THR A 16 -8.87 -16.39 20.95
N LEU A 17 -8.94 -17.72 21.02
CA LEU A 17 -10.13 -18.48 20.65
C LEU A 17 -11.08 -18.53 21.84
N SER A 18 -12.29 -17.96 21.71
CA SER A 18 -13.30 -18.04 22.77
C SER A 18 -13.80 -19.48 22.96
N GLU A 19 -14.29 -19.81 24.16
CA GLU A 19 -14.87 -21.13 24.43
C GLU A 19 -16.05 -21.46 23.50
N GLU A 20 -16.84 -20.45 23.11
CA GLU A 20 -17.90 -20.59 22.13
C GLU A 20 -17.39 -21.08 20.78
N LEU A 21 -16.30 -20.46 20.24
CA LEU A 21 -15.68 -20.85 18.98
C LEU A 21 -15.01 -22.22 19.06
N LYS A 22 -14.40 -22.57 20.20
CA LYS A 22 -13.86 -23.93 20.42
C LYS A 22 -14.98 -24.99 20.37
N CYS A 23 -16.13 -24.69 20.97
CA CYS A 23 -17.29 -25.56 20.92
C CYS A 23 -17.82 -25.74 19.49
N GLU A 24 -17.98 -24.65 18.74
CA GLU A 24 -18.43 -24.72 17.33
C GLU A 24 -17.47 -25.53 16.44
N ILE A 25 -16.15 -25.39 16.63
CA ILE A 25 -15.14 -26.19 15.91
C ILE A 25 -15.28 -27.67 16.29
N SER A 26 -15.41 -27.95 17.58
CA SER A 26 -15.61 -29.32 18.09
C SER A 26 -16.86 -29.98 17.51
N GLU A 27 -17.99 -29.28 17.56
CA GLU A 27 -19.28 -29.77 17.02
C GLU A 27 -19.20 -30.09 15.52
N LEU A 28 -18.52 -29.23 14.74
CA LEU A 28 -18.29 -29.46 13.31
C LEU A 28 -17.47 -30.72 13.07
N ILE A 29 -16.36 -30.89 13.82
CA ILE A 29 -15.49 -32.06 13.67
C ILE A 29 -16.22 -33.36 14.02
N VAL A 30 -16.96 -33.37 15.13
CA VAL A 30 -17.81 -34.51 15.54
C VAL A 30 -18.84 -34.84 14.47
N TYR A 31 -19.49 -33.83 13.90
CA TYR A 31 -20.48 -34.01 12.84
C TYR A 31 -19.86 -34.64 11.58
N ILE A 32 -18.69 -34.11 11.13
CA ILE A 32 -17.97 -34.66 9.98
C ILE A 32 -17.50 -36.10 10.24
N SER A 33 -17.00 -36.40 11.44
CA SER A 33 -16.49 -37.74 11.76
C SER A 33 -17.58 -38.80 11.78
N LYS A 34 -18.77 -38.47 12.29
CA LYS A 34 -19.94 -39.38 12.27
C LYS A 34 -20.38 -39.70 10.83
N ASN A 35 -20.47 -38.68 9.98
CA ASN A 35 -20.87 -38.89 8.59
C ASN A 35 -19.84 -39.70 7.79
N LEU A 36 -18.56 -39.61 8.10
CA LEU A 36 -17.53 -40.43 7.48
C LEU A 36 -17.61 -41.93 7.85
N GLU A 37 -18.15 -42.25 9.03
CA GLU A 37 -18.44 -43.63 9.45
C GLU A 37 -19.63 -44.17 8.66
N ASP A 38 -20.64 -43.34 8.40
CA ASP A 38 -21.88 -43.71 7.68
C ASP A 38 -21.66 -43.79 6.15
N GLU A 39 -20.75 -42.95 5.55
CA GLU A 39 -20.46 -42.91 4.10
C GLU A 39 -19.78 -44.19 3.56
N LYS A 40 -19.25 -45.06 4.39
CA LYS A 40 -18.75 -46.37 3.93
C LYS A 40 -19.86 -47.21 3.23
N ASN A 41 -21.12 -46.76 3.29
CA ASN A 41 -22.29 -47.47 2.81
C ASN A 41 -23.10 -46.79 1.69
N THR A 42 -22.79 -45.53 1.25
CA THR A 42 -23.61 -44.84 0.23
C THR A 42 -22.80 -44.03 -0.80
N ASN A 43 -23.10 -44.27 -2.08
CA ASN A 43 -22.61 -43.50 -3.22
C ASN A 43 -23.39 -42.16 -3.32
N THR A 44 -22.83 -41.06 -2.88
CA THR A 44 -23.46 -39.73 -2.99
C THR A 44 -22.78 -38.87 -4.07
N ASP A 45 -23.62 -38.08 -4.76
CA ASP A 45 -23.22 -37.17 -5.85
C ASP A 45 -22.33 -36.04 -5.30
N LYS A 46 -21.11 -35.87 -5.86
CA LYS A 46 -20.02 -35.06 -5.29
C LYS A 46 -19.79 -33.72 -5.99
N SER A 47 -20.77 -33.19 -6.74
CA SER A 47 -20.54 -32.10 -7.68
C SER A 47 -20.30 -30.69 -7.09
N ASN A 48 -20.53 -30.45 -5.79
CA ASN A 48 -20.40 -29.12 -5.13
C ASN A 48 -19.73 -29.17 -3.74
N ASN A 49 -18.74 -30.03 -3.55
CA ASN A 49 -18.15 -30.30 -2.26
C ASN A 49 -16.87 -29.48 -2.02
N VAL A 50 -16.67 -28.98 -0.80
CA VAL A 50 -15.38 -28.41 -0.38
C VAL A 50 -14.38 -29.54 -0.23
N PHE A 51 -13.21 -29.36 -0.85
CA PHE A 51 -12.09 -30.30 -0.78
C PHE A 51 -10.88 -29.61 -0.15
N PHE A 52 -10.28 -30.24 0.85
CA PHE A 52 -9.01 -29.82 1.42
C PHE A 52 -8.25 -31.01 2.00
N GLY A 53 -6.94 -30.89 2.11
CA GLY A 53 -6.10 -31.96 2.62
C GLY A 53 -4.62 -31.66 2.52
N ASN A 54 -3.84 -32.56 3.06
CA ASN A 54 -2.38 -32.56 2.95
C ASN A 54 -1.83 -33.98 3.03
N ASP A 55 -0.54 -34.14 2.71
CA ASP A 55 0.13 -35.43 2.69
C ASP A 55 0.33 -36.06 4.08
N ILE A 56 0.21 -35.27 5.16
CA ILE A 56 0.40 -35.76 6.53
C ILE A 56 -0.87 -36.44 7.07
N TYR A 57 -2.03 -35.78 6.95
CA TYR A 57 -3.28 -36.24 7.55
C TYR A 57 -4.27 -36.82 6.54
N GLY A 58 -3.98 -36.72 5.25
CA GLY A 58 -4.82 -37.16 4.15
C GLY A 58 -5.74 -36.07 3.62
N TYR A 59 -6.68 -36.48 2.78
CA TYR A 59 -7.58 -35.58 2.06
C TYR A 59 -9.03 -35.82 2.48
N LEU A 60 -9.77 -34.71 2.64
CA LEU A 60 -11.16 -34.72 3.09
C LEU A 60 -12.03 -34.00 2.05
N THR A 61 -13.17 -34.59 1.74
CA THR A 61 -14.23 -33.99 0.94
C THR A 61 -15.47 -33.85 1.83
N LEU A 62 -16.00 -32.64 1.95
CA LEU A 62 -17.19 -32.35 2.73
C LEU A 62 -18.44 -32.54 1.87
N SER A 63 -19.49 -33.13 2.45
CA SER A 63 -20.84 -33.14 1.86
C SER A 63 -21.43 -31.71 1.81
N ILE A 64 -22.56 -31.54 1.13
CA ILE A 64 -23.23 -30.23 1.00
C ILE A 64 -23.57 -29.63 2.38
N ASP A 65 -24.08 -30.44 3.30
CA ASP A 65 -24.50 -29.98 4.64
C ASP A 65 -23.29 -29.69 5.54
N GLU A 66 -22.24 -30.48 5.46
CA GLU A 66 -20.97 -30.19 6.12
C GLU A 66 -20.33 -28.93 5.59
N THR A 67 -20.38 -28.70 4.28
CA THR A 67 -19.93 -27.47 3.63
C THR A 67 -20.68 -26.24 4.14
N LYS A 68 -21.99 -26.31 4.33
CA LYS A 68 -22.78 -25.20 4.89
C LYS A 68 -22.37 -24.89 6.33
N LYS A 69 -22.19 -25.92 7.18
CA LYS A 69 -21.74 -25.76 8.56
C LYS A 69 -20.32 -25.20 8.64
N TYR A 70 -19.43 -25.71 7.82
CA TYR A 70 -18.06 -25.22 7.69
C TYR A 70 -18.01 -23.74 7.30
N HIS A 71 -18.76 -23.32 6.27
CA HIS A 71 -18.80 -21.92 5.89
C HIS A 71 -19.39 -21.01 6.97
N ARG A 72 -20.41 -21.48 7.71
CA ARG A 72 -20.95 -20.72 8.83
C ARG A 72 -19.89 -20.51 9.92
N LEU A 73 -19.17 -21.55 10.30
CA LEU A 73 -18.06 -21.47 11.25
C LEU A 73 -16.99 -20.50 10.77
N LEU A 74 -16.57 -20.56 9.49
CA LEU A 74 -15.57 -19.62 8.94
C LEU A 74 -16.04 -18.18 9.04
N VAL A 75 -17.31 -17.88 8.76
CA VAL A 75 -17.86 -16.52 8.90
C VAL A 75 -17.77 -16.04 10.35
N HIS A 76 -18.12 -16.86 11.32
CA HIS A 76 -18.02 -16.51 12.75
C HIS A 76 -16.56 -16.24 13.15
N LEU A 77 -15.64 -17.11 12.75
CA LEU A 77 -14.21 -16.93 13.00
C LEU A 77 -13.65 -15.65 12.34
N TYR A 78 -14.04 -15.36 11.09
CA TYR A 78 -13.60 -14.14 10.40
C TYR A 78 -14.10 -12.88 11.11
N LEU A 79 -15.35 -12.87 11.57
CA LEU A 79 -15.92 -11.73 12.29
C LEU A 79 -15.22 -11.49 13.63
N ARG A 80 -14.71 -12.53 14.28
CA ARG A 80 -14.05 -12.44 15.58
C ARG A 80 -12.54 -12.21 15.47
N LEU A 81 -11.85 -12.99 14.64
CA LEU A 81 -10.37 -13.00 14.58
C LEU A 81 -9.82 -11.98 13.59
N CYS A 82 -10.48 -11.76 12.45
CA CYS A 82 -9.98 -10.83 11.42
C CYS A 82 -10.40 -9.37 11.65
N ARG A 83 -11.17 -9.08 12.70
CA ARG A 83 -11.66 -7.73 13.00
C ARG A 83 -10.55 -6.70 13.20
N THR A 84 -9.42 -7.13 13.73
CA THR A 84 -8.26 -6.28 14.01
C THR A 84 -7.29 -6.14 12.85
N ASN A 85 -7.57 -6.78 11.71
CA ASN A 85 -6.65 -6.89 10.56
C ASN A 85 -5.26 -7.47 10.90
N GLN A 86 -5.14 -8.21 12.00
CA GLN A 86 -3.90 -8.85 12.43
C GLN A 86 -3.68 -10.22 11.80
N ILE A 87 -4.76 -10.90 11.39
CA ILE A 87 -4.75 -12.22 10.76
C ILE A 87 -5.65 -12.21 9.54
N SER A 88 -5.23 -12.86 8.46
CA SER A 88 -5.99 -12.96 7.23
C SER A 88 -7.06 -14.05 7.30
N LYS A 89 -8.11 -13.91 6.47
CA LYS A 89 -9.12 -14.94 6.30
C LYS A 89 -8.51 -16.26 5.80
N ASP A 90 -7.51 -16.19 4.94
CA ASP A 90 -6.84 -17.38 4.40
C ASP A 90 -6.08 -18.12 5.48
N THR A 91 -5.39 -17.41 6.37
CA THR A 91 -4.70 -18.01 7.52
C THR A 91 -5.69 -18.65 8.48
N VAL A 92 -6.78 -17.97 8.84
CA VAL A 92 -7.84 -18.57 9.68
C VAL A 92 -8.44 -19.81 9.03
N LYS A 93 -8.74 -19.76 7.72
CA LYS A 93 -9.23 -20.91 6.97
C LYS A 93 -8.26 -22.09 7.00
N ASN A 94 -6.97 -21.81 6.79
CA ASN A 94 -5.92 -22.84 6.82
C ASN A 94 -5.79 -23.47 8.22
N LEU A 95 -5.83 -22.68 9.29
CA LEU A 95 -5.80 -23.18 10.65
C LEU A 95 -7.00 -24.08 10.94
N VAL A 96 -8.21 -23.69 10.55
CA VAL A 96 -9.41 -24.53 10.67
C VAL A 96 -9.27 -25.83 9.89
N ASN A 97 -8.81 -25.77 8.64
CA ASN A 97 -8.59 -26.96 7.82
C ASN A 97 -7.60 -27.92 8.47
N ILE A 98 -6.47 -27.43 8.95
CA ILE A 98 -5.45 -28.23 9.64
C ILE A 98 -6.04 -28.85 10.91
N THR A 99 -6.80 -28.08 11.69
CA THR A 99 -7.44 -28.54 12.91
C THR A 99 -8.41 -29.71 12.63
N ILE A 100 -9.27 -29.56 11.61
CA ILE A 100 -10.19 -30.62 11.19
C ILE A 100 -9.40 -31.88 10.72
N LEU A 101 -8.38 -31.69 9.89
CA LEU A 101 -7.58 -32.79 9.36
C LEU A 101 -6.84 -33.57 10.45
N LYS A 102 -6.24 -32.84 11.44
CA LYS A 102 -5.56 -33.45 12.59
C LYS A 102 -6.50 -34.28 13.45
N ALA A 103 -7.70 -33.76 13.73
CA ALA A 103 -8.68 -34.46 14.52
C ALA A 103 -9.26 -35.71 13.82
N ILE A 104 -9.52 -35.62 12.50
CA ILE A 104 -10.08 -36.72 11.72
C ILE A 104 -9.01 -37.79 11.40
N ASP A 105 -7.79 -37.38 11.08
CA ASP A 105 -6.62 -38.23 10.80
C ASP A 105 -6.92 -39.43 9.91
N LYS A 106 -7.34 -39.18 8.67
CA LYS A 106 -7.68 -40.27 7.70
C LYS A 106 -6.53 -41.28 7.43
N LYS A 107 -5.27 -40.86 7.59
CA LYS A 107 -4.11 -41.76 7.47
C LYS A 107 -3.93 -42.65 8.69
N GLY A 108 -4.58 -42.34 9.79
CA GLY A 108 -4.60 -43.16 10.99
C GLY A 108 -3.29 -43.10 11.78
N ASN A 109 -2.55 -42.00 11.75
CA ASN A 109 -1.33 -41.80 12.55
C ASN A 109 -1.61 -41.88 14.05
N LYS A 110 -2.82 -41.53 14.48
CA LYS A 110 -3.31 -41.54 15.89
C LYS A 110 -4.50 -42.50 16.09
N ARG A 111 -4.52 -43.67 15.43
CA ARG A 111 -5.65 -44.64 15.48
C ARG A 111 -6.03 -45.09 16.87
N ASN A 112 -5.09 -45.15 17.80
CA ASN A 112 -5.32 -45.60 19.18
C ASN A 112 -5.77 -44.45 20.14
N VAL A 113 -5.93 -43.21 19.63
CA VAL A 113 -6.35 -42.07 20.42
C VAL A 113 -7.86 -41.83 20.18
N PRO A 114 -8.69 -41.71 21.20
CA PRO A 114 -10.10 -41.36 21.08
C PRO A 114 -10.29 -40.07 20.28
N ILE A 115 -11.42 -39.95 19.57
CA ILE A 115 -11.67 -38.76 18.72
C ILE A 115 -11.78 -37.48 19.54
N GLU A 116 -12.35 -37.59 20.73
CA GLU A 116 -12.51 -36.47 21.68
C GLU A 116 -11.15 -35.88 22.08
N ASP A 117 -10.20 -36.78 22.40
CA ASP A 117 -8.81 -36.33 22.75
C ASP A 117 -8.12 -35.72 21.54
N ARG A 118 -8.29 -36.25 20.35
CA ARG A 118 -7.74 -35.67 19.10
C ARG A 118 -8.33 -34.29 18.78
N ILE A 119 -9.62 -34.10 19.03
CA ILE A 119 -10.29 -32.81 18.88
C ILE A 119 -9.73 -31.81 19.89
N SER A 120 -9.60 -32.23 21.15
CA SER A 120 -9.04 -31.38 22.22
C SER A 120 -7.62 -30.95 21.91
N ASP A 121 -6.77 -31.89 21.50
CA ASP A 121 -5.39 -31.60 21.08
C ASP A 121 -5.33 -30.63 19.92
N ALA A 122 -6.12 -30.86 18.84
CA ALA A 122 -6.12 -30.02 17.65
C ALA A 122 -6.63 -28.60 17.93
N ILE A 123 -7.62 -28.43 18.81
CA ILE A 123 -8.11 -27.10 19.23
C ILE A 123 -7.09 -26.41 20.15
N SER A 124 -6.40 -27.15 21.01
CA SER A 124 -5.32 -26.62 21.84
C SER A 124 -4.20 -26.07 20.96
N GLU A 125 -3.72 -26.84 19.98
CA GLU A 125 -2.71 -26.41 19.04
C GLU A 125 -3.14 -25.17 18.22
N PHE A 126 -4.40 -25.10 17.80
CA PHE A 126 -4.94 -23.89 17.14
C PHE A 126 -4.89 -22.68 18.10
N SER A 127 -5.28 -22.86 19.35
CA SER A 127 -5.25 -21.81 20.35
C SER A 127 -3.79 -21.36 20.63
N GLU A 128 -2.85 -22.30 20.73
CA GLU A 128 -1.42 -22.03 20.90
C GLU A 128 -0.85 -21.23 19.72
N GLU A 129 -1.19 -21.60 18.47
CA GLU A 129 -0.74 -20.86 17.29
C GLU A 129 -1.25 -19.41 17.31
N LEU A 130 -2.50 -19.16 17.75
CA LEU A 130 -3.02 -17.81 17.94
C LEU A 130 -2.33 -17.07 19.09
N HIS A 131 -1.96 -17.77 20.18
CA HIS A 131 -1.28 -17.19 21.33
C HIS A 131 0.21 -16.95 21.11
N ALA A 132 0.84 -17.64 20.13
CA ALA A 132 2.26 -17.45 19.83
C ALA A 132 2.62 -15.99 19.51
N GLY A 133 1.60 -15.20 19.14
CA GLY A 133 1.72 -13.76 18.96
C GLY A 133 2.24 -13.38 17.58
N ALA A 134 2.46 -12.09 17.41
CA ALA A 134 2.98 -11.55 16.16
C ALA A 134 4.42 -12.02 15.92
N LYS A 135 4.70 -12.33 14.65
CA LYS A 135 6.01 -12.73 14.14
C LYS A 135 6.58 -11.58 13.32
N CYS A 136 7.89 -11.45 13.25
CA CYS A 136 8.58 -10.52 12.37
C CYS A 136 8.77 -11.16 10.98
N PHE A 137 8.29 -10.45 9.96
CA PHE A 137 8.45 -10.83 8.55
C PHE A 137 9.29 -9.78 7.83
N MET A 138 10.34 -10.23 7.16
CA MET A 138 11.07 -9.39 6.22
C MET A 138 10.40 -9.54 4.85
N VAL A 139 9.83 -8.44 4.34
CA VAL A 139 9.11 -8.44 3.06
C VAL A 139 9.97 -7.75 2.01
N TYR A 140 10.23 -8.44 0.90
CA TYR A 140 10.91 -7.92 -0.28
C TYR A 140 9.89 -7.74 -1.40
N TYR A 141 9.74 -6.51 -1.90
CA TYR A 141 8.78 -6.21 -2.95
C TYR A 141 9.47 -5.45 -4.09
N PRO A 142 9.29 -5.86 -5.37
CA PRO A 142 9.92 -5.19 -6.49
C PRO A 142 9.42 -3.75 -6.64
N VAL A 143 10.32 -2.86 -7.03
CA VAL A 143 10.06 -1.43 -7.26
C VAL A 143 10.57 -1.04 -8.64
N CYS A 144 9.73 -0.40 -9.43
CA CYS A 144 10.08 0.08 -10.74
C CYS A 144 10.38 1.58 -10.74
N GLY A 145 11.26 2.02 -11.62
CA GLY A 145 11.55 3.45 -11.81
C GLY A 145 12.47 4.06 -10.74
N LEU A 146 13.18 3.26 -9.94
CA LEU A 146 14.17 3.75 -8.97
C LEU A 146 15.58 3.47 -9.45
N ASP A 147 16.46 4.48 -9.40
CA ASP A 147 17.90 4.32 -9.54
C ASP A 147 18.61 4.79 -8.26
N SER A 148 19.18 3.82 -7.54
CA SER A 148 19.97 4.08 -6.33
C SER A 148 21.47 4.28 -6.63
N GLY A 149 21.87 4.32 -7.89
CA GLY A 149 23.28 4.32 -8.28
C GLY A 149 23.99 2.99 -8.01
N GLY A 150 23.24 1.88 -7.91
CA GLY A 150 23.76 0.55 -7.60
C GLY A 150 24.09 0.31 -6.13
N LEU A 151 23.88 1.29 -5.25
CA LEU A 151 24.14 1.19 -3.82
C LEU A 151 22.87 0.96 -3.02
N PRO A 152 22.92 0.24 -1.89
CA PRO A 152 21.82 0.20 -0.94
C PRO A 152 21.44 1.61 -0.48
N PHE A 153 20.14 1.89 -0.50
CA PHE A 153 19.60 3.18 -0.07
C PHE A 153 18.47 2.95 0.91
N SER A 154 18.43 3.73 1.99
CA SER A 154 17.34 3.69 2.98
C SER A 154 16.51 4.96 2.94
N PHE A 155 15.19 4.81 2.98
CA PHE A 155 14.24 5.90 3.04
C PHE A 155 13.21 5.59 4.15
N GLY A 156 13.43 6.15 5.32
CA GLY A 156 12.74 5.77 6.54
C GLY A 156 13.07 4.32 6.96
N ASP A 157 12.04 3.54 7.23
CA ASP A 157 12.13 2.12 7.61
C ASP A 157 12.26 1.17 6.39
N ILE A 158 12.28 1.70 5.18
CA ILE A 158 12.42 0.93 3.96
C ILE A 158 13.86 0.98 3.45
N ARG A 159 14.43 -0.20 3.16
CA ARG A 159 15.71 -0.33 2.46
C ARG A 159 15.47 -0.73 1.02
N PHE A 160 16.14 -0.07 0.09
CA PHE A 160 16.15 -0.43 -1.33
C PHE A 160 17.44 -1.17 -1.64
N LEU A 161 17.30 -2.38 -2.18
CA LEU A 161 18.37 -3.31 -2.49
C LEU A 161 18.21 -3.81 -3.93
N ILE A 162 19.31 -4.19 -4.58
CA ILE A 162 19.23 -4.83 -5.89
C ILE A 162 19.03 -6.34 -5.71
N MET A 163 17.98 -6.91 -6.28
CA MET A 163 17.75 -8.36 -6.28
C MET A 163 18.68 -9.02 -7.26
N ASN A 164 19.75 -9.58 -6.75
CA ASN A 164 20.77 -10.29 -7.51
C ASN A 164 21.12 -11.63 -6.85
N ASP A 165 22.04 -12.39 -7.45
CA ASP A 165 22.45 -13.68 -6.91
C ASP A 165 23.04 -13.61 -5.49
N VAL A 166 23.73 -12.52 -5.15
CA VAL A 166 24.29 -12.33 -3.80
C VAL A 166 23.16 -12.24 -2.79
N LEU A 167 22.19 -11.36 -3.02
CA LEU A 167 21.03 -11.21 -2.14
C LEU A 167 20.20 -12.51 -2.06
N LEU A 168 19.97 -13.20 -3.18
CA LEU A 168 19.25 -14.48 -3.19
C LEU A 168 19.95 -15.54 -2.34
N ASN A 169 21.28 -15.61 -2.39
CA ASN A 169 22.05 -16.52 -1.57
C ASN A 169 22.00 -16.14 -0.07
N ASP A 170 22.09 -14.84 0.24
CA ASP A 170 22.02 -14.33 1.61
C ASP A 170 20.65 -14.54 2.25
N LEU A 171 19.57 -14.50 1.47
CA LEU A 171 18.21 -14.79 1.92
C LEU A 171 18.02 -16.25 2.36
N GLY A 172 19.03 -17.11 2.12
CA GLY A 172 19.04 -18.46 2.65
C GLY A 172 17.87 -19.31 2.12
N PHE A 173 17.50 -19.16 0.85
CA PHE A 173 16.59 -20.09 0.15
C PHE A 173 17.18 -21.50 0.09
N ARG A 174 17.81 -21.91 1.20
CA ARG A 174 18.19 -23.31 1.43
C ARG A 174 17.00 -23.99 2.06
N GLY A 175 16.07 -24.43 1.19
CA GLY A 175 14.94 -25.20 1.62
C GLY A 175 15.38 -26.46 2.34
N ASN A 176 15.24 -26.42 3.64
CA ASN A 176 15.33 -27.60 4.47
C ASN A 176 14.01 -27.72 5.24
N LEU A 177 12.92 -27.95 4.49
CA LEU A 177 11.66 -28.41 5.04
C LEU A 177 11.20 -29.61 4.20
N ASN A 178 11.60 -30.80 4.68
CA ASN A 178 10.98 -32.09 4.30
C ASN A 178 10.87 -32.39 2.80
N GLY A 179 11.99 -32.40 2.09
CA GLY A 179 12.03 -32.84 0.68
C GLY A 179 11.68 -31.78 -0.36
N GLN A 180 11.67 -30.52 -0.01
CA GLN A 180 11.33 -29.36 -0.87
C GLN A 180 12.56 -28.67 -1.52
N GLU A 181 13.74 -29.26 -1.53
CA GLU A 181 14.91 -28.67 -2.22
C GLU A 181 14.62 -28.33 -3.71
N GLN A 182 13.76 -29.15 -4.34
CA GLN A 182 13.33 -28.88 -5.71
C GLN A 182 12.45 -27.64 -5.87
N THR A 183 11.65 -27.32 -4.84
CA THR A 183 10.72 -26.18 -4.86
C THR A 183 11.46 -24.86 -4.73
N ASP A 184 12.48 -24.79 -3.89
CA ASP A 184 13.25 -23.56 -3.69
C ASP A 184 14.11 -23.22 -4.91
N GLN A 185 14.70 -24.20 -5.57
CA GLN A 185 15.41 -23.98 -6.84
C GLN A 185 14.46 -23.46 -7.93
N GLN A 186 13.24 -23.98 -8.01
CA GLN A 186 12.23 -23.48 -8.95
C GLN A 186 11.85 -22.03 -8.67
N TYR A 187 11.68 -21.63 -7.39
CA TYR A 187 11.42 -20.22 -7.05
C TYR A 187 12.59 -19.31 -7.37
N ILE A 188 13.83 -19.74 -7.11
CA ILE A 188 15.03 -19.00 -7.48
C ILE A 188 15.11 -18.81 -9.01
N GLU A 189 14.83 -19.85 -9.78
CA GLU A 189 14.78 -19.76 -11.24
C GLU A 189 13.67 -18.82 -11.74
N ILE A 190 12.49 -18.86 -11.13
CA ILE A 190 11.39 -17.91 -11.45
C ILE A 190 11.83 -16.47 -11.18
N ILE A 191 12.51 -16.21 -10.05
CA ILE A 191 13.00 -14.86 -9.72
C ILE A 191 14.10 -14.46 -10.71
N ARG A 192 15.08 -15.31 -10.99
CA ARG A 192 16.18 -15.03 -11.93
C ARG A 192 15.71 -14.77 -13.36
N ASN A 193 14.70 -15.52 -13.81
CA ASN A 193 14.10 -15.35 -15.13
C ASN A 193 13.01 -14.28 -15.17
N GLY A 194 12.64 -13.73 -14.01
CA GLY A 194 11.63 -12.70 -13.89
C GLY A 194 12.11 -11.33 -14.35
N ALA A 195 11.17 -10.48 -14.80
CA ALA A 195 11.44 -9.13 -15.27
C ALA A 195 12.07 -8.20 -14.23
N HIS A 196 12.04 -8.60 -12.95
CA HIS A 196 12.53 -7.79 -11.83
C HIS A 196 13.89 -8.28 -11.29
N PHE A 197 14.54 -9.25 -11.92
CA PHE A 197 15.90 -9.64 -11.54
C PHE A 197 16.89 -8.53 -11.91
N ASN A 198 17.88 -8.26 -11.06
CA ASN A 198 18.78 -7.11 -11.14
C ASN A 198 18.06 -5.74 -11.08
N GLN A 199 16.83 -5.70 -10.56
CA GLN A 199 16.06 -4.48 -10.32
C GLN A 199 16.00 -4.16 -8.82
N PRO A 200 15.66 -2.91 -8.46
CA PRO A 200 15.46 -2.52 -7.07
C PRO A 200 14.29 -3.25 -6.41
N TYR A 201 14.51 -3.68 -5.18
CA TYR A 201 13.49 -4.18 -4.28
C TYR A 201 13.44 -3.33 -3.01
N ALA A 202 12.25 -3.00 -2.59
CA ALA A 202 12.00 -2.44 -1.27
C ALA A 202 11.96 -3.58 -0.25
N CYS A 203 12.74 -3.44 0.82
CA CYS A 203 12.83 -4.39 1.90
C CYS A 203 12.36 -3.71 3.19
N ILE A 204 11.38 -4.31 3.87
CA ILE A 204 10.79 -3.76 5.10
C ILE A 204 10.45 -4.87 6.08
N GLU A 205 10.66 -4.59 7.37
CA GLU A 205 10.27 -5.48 8.45
C GLU A 205 8.85 -5.17 8.91
N ILE A 206 8.01 -6.21 9.02
CA ILE A 206 6.61 -6.12 9.44
C ILE A 206 6.35 -7.13 10.56
N GLU A 207 5.88 -6.64 11.70
CA GLU A 207 5.43 -7.46 12.81
C GLU A 207 3.93 -7.73 12.68
N THR A 208 3.54 -9.00 12.47
CA THR A 208 2.13 -9.42 12.33
C THR A 208 1.99 -10.93 12.51
N PHE A 209 0.75 -11.44 12.54
CA PHE A 209 0.46 -12.86 12.75
C PHE A 209 0.71 -13.73 11.51
N ASP A 210 0.61 -13.17 10.31
CA ASP A 210 0.72 -13.99 9.11
C ASP A 210 1.39 -13.28 7.91
N PRO A 211 2.00 -14.03 6.98
CA PRO A 211 2.73 -13.47 5.85
C PRO A 211 1.83 -12.72 4.85
N THR A 212 0.55 -13.06 4.75
CA THR A 212 -0.40 -12.38 3.85
C THR A 212 -0.65 -10.95 4.32
N ILE A 213 -0.89 -10.78 5.61
CA ILE A 213 -1.03 -9.45 6.23
C ILE A 213 0.28 -8.69 6.17
N ALA A 214 1.43 -9.37 6.45
CA ALA A 214 2.75 -8.75 6.32
C ALA A 214 2.95 -8.15 4.91
N ARG A 215 2.61 -8.91 3.87
CA ARG A 215 2.71 -8.43 2.49
C ARG A 215 1.80 -7.23 2.21
N ILE A 216 0.54 -7.27 2.66
CA ILE A 216 -0.40 -6.15 2.46
C ILE A 216 0.10 -4.89 3.14
N MET A 217 0.49 -4.98 4.41
CA MET A 217 1.03 -3.86 5.18
C MET A 217 2.32 -3.31 4.57
N ALA A 218 3.22 -4.20 4.11
CA ALA A 218 4.46 -3.81 3.44
C ALA A 218 4.17 -3.02 2.16
N ILE A 219 3.28 -3.52 1.28
CA ILE A 219 2.91 -2.86 0.02
C ILE A 219 2.37 -1.46 0.28
N GLU A 220 1.52 -1.28 1.30
CA GLU A 220 0.95 0.03 1.63
C GLU A 220 1.99 1.00 2.18
N LYS A 221 2.89 0.54 3.05
CA LYS A 221 4.01 1.34 3.54
C LYS A 221 4.97 1.71 2.41
N ILE A 222 5.37 0.76 1.58
CA ILE A 222 6.23 0.99 0.43
C ILE A 222 5.60 2.03 -0.50
N ARG A 223 4.31 1.87 -0.83
CA ARG A 223 3.58 2.83 -1.66
C ARG A 223 3.60 4.23 -1.06
N ALA A 224 3.36 4.37 0.24
CA ALA A 224 3.38 5.66 0.92
C ALA A 224 4.74 6.37 0.80
N HIS A 225 5.84 5.63 0.94
CA HIS A 225 7.20 6.16 0.78
C HIS A 225 7.52 6.53 -0.67
N MET A 226 7.06 5.73 -1.62
CA MET A 226 7.22 6.02 -3.04
C MET A 226 6.42 7.26 -3.47
N GLU A 227 5.22 7.45 -2.93
CA GLU A 227 4.44 8.68 -3.13
C GLU A 227 5.23 9.91 -2.66
N ILE A 228 5.92 9.84 -1.51
CA ILE A 228 6.79 10.93 -1.04
C ILE A 228 7.99 11.14 -1.98
N LEU A 229 8.64 10.07 -2.42
CA LEU A 229 9.76 10.17 -3.36
C LEU A 229 9.34 10.79 -4.70
N ASN A 230 8.13 10.47 -5.18
CA ASN A 230 7.59 11.04 -6.42
C ASN A 230 7.36 12.56 -6.34
N PHE A 231 7.17 13.13 -5.14
CA PHE A 231 7.14 14.58 -4.98
C PHE A 231 8.46 15.22 -5.46
N TYR A 232 9.59 14.57 -5.21
CA TYR A 232 10.91 15.07 -5.58
C TYR A 232 11.26 14.89 -7.06
N SER A 233 10.59 14.00 -7.78
CA SER A 233 10.87 13.73 -9.19
C SER A 233 10.81 14.96 -10.09
N ASP A 234 9.95 15.91 -9.74
CA ASP A 234 9.75 17.15 -10.48
C ASP A 234 10.68 18.30 -10.10
N LEU A 235 11.38 18.17 -8.98
CA LEU A 235 12.30 19.20 -8.48
C LEU A 235 13.69 19.08 -9.11
N ILE A 236 13.94 17.95 -9.78
CA ILE A 236 15.19 17.71 -10.48
C ILE A 236 15.05 18.23 -11.91
N PRO A 237 15.98 19.08 -12.38
CA PRO A 237 15.91 19.73 -13.70
C PRO A 237 16.31 18.77 -14.84
N PHE A 238 15.76 17.56 -14.90
CA PHE A 238 15.97 16.65 -16.01
C PHE A 238 14.77 16.61 -16.94
N SER A 239 15.04 16.55 -18.24
CA SER A 239 14.05 16.62 -19.31
C SER A 239 13.15 15.41 -19.47
N THR A 240 13.28 14.39 -18.61
CA THR A 240 12.57 13.12 -18.72
C THR A 240 11.62 12.91 -17.56
N ARG A 241 10.42 12.43 -17.86
CA ARG A 241 9.38 12.07 -16.88
C ARG A 241 9.88 10.89 -16.04
N GLN A 242 10.09 11.12 -14.75
CA GLN A 242 10.66 10.13 -13.84
C GLN A 242 9.73 9.94 -12.65
N PHE A 243 9.30 8.72 -12.39
CA PHE A 243 8.50 8.38 -11.22
C PHE A 243 8.73 6.93 -10.80
N ILE A 244 8.49 6.66 -9.53
CA ILE A 244 8.61 5.33 -8.94
C ILE A 244 7.22 4.71 -8.82
N TYR A 245 7.09 3.44 -9.17
CA TYR A 245 5.83 2.72 -9.09
C TYR A 245 6.01 1.26 -8.70
N LEU A 246 4.94 0.65 -8.18
CA LEU A 246 4.89 -0.79 -7.95
C LEU A 246 4.48 -1.53 -9.22
N PRO A 247 4.99 -2.75 -9.47
CA PRO A 247 4.54 -3.58 -10.57
C PRO A 247 3.01 -3.73 -10.61
N GLY A 248 2.43 -3.65 -11.78
CA GLY A 248 0.98 -3.70 -11.99
C GLY A 248 0.24 -2.36 -11.86
N ASN A 249 0.89 -1.29 -11.38
CA ASN A 249 0.29 0.05 -11.29
C ASN A 249 0.59 0.95 -12.50
N ALA A 250 1.64 0.65 -13.24
CA ALA A 250 1.96 1.25 -14.53
C ALA A 250 2.70 0.20 -15.34
N GLU A 251 1.99 -0.50 -16.19
CA GLU A 251 2.64 -1.38 -17.17
C GLU A 251 3.27 -0.51 -18.24
N GLN A 252 4.50 -0.83 -18.63
CA GLN A 252 5.12 -0.30 -19.84
C GLN A 252 4.36 -0.91 -21.02
N VAL A 253 3.31 -0.24 -21.46
CA VAL A 253 2.58 -0.66 -22.64
C VAL A 253 3.27 -0.04 -23.85
N ILE A 254 3.87 -0.87 -24.68
CA ILE A 254 4.18 -0.47 -26.06
C ILE A 254 2.85 -0.34 -26.78
N THR A 255 2.33 0.89 -26.86
CA THR A 255 1.10 1.16 -27.56
C THR A 255 1.41 1.36 -29.04
N ILE A 256 1.04 0.40 -29.87
CA ILE A 256 1.03 0.57 -31.32
C ILE A 256 -0.35 1.06 -31.71
N SER A 257 -0.46 2.34 -32.07
CA SER A 257 -1.70 2.88 -32.63
C SER A 257 -1.65 2.87 -34.15
N LEU A 258 -2.65 2.27 -34.77
CA LEU A 258 -2.86 2.30 -36.22
C LEU A 258 -3.90 3.38 -36.54
N ILE A 259 -3.48 4.41 -37.25
CA ILE A 259 -4.38 5.48 -37.72
C ILE A 259 -4.58 5.29 -39.21
N LYS A 260 -5.86 5.05 -39.62
CA LYS A 260 -6.25 4.96 -41.01
C LYS A 260 -6.93 6.25 -41.42
N GLU A 261 -6.37 6.97 -42.39
CA GLU A 261 -7.05 8.10 -43.01
C GLU A 261 -8.12 7.59 -43.96
N ILE A 262 -9.39 8.03 -43.80
CA ILE A 262 -10.49 7.69 -44.65
C ILE A 262 -10.50 8.71 -45.82
N LYS A 263 -9.79 8.39 -46.89
CA LYS A 263 -9.80 9.14 -48.17
C LYS A 263 -10.25 8.21 -49.32
N PRO A 264 -10.62 8.78 -50.50
CA PRO A 264 -10.93 7.98 -51.68
C PRO A 264 -9.78 7.05 -52.11
N THR A 265 -8.53 7.39 -51.80
CA THR A 265 -7.37 6.52 -51.87
C THR A 265 -6.85 6.28 -50.45
N PRO A 266 -7.08 5.10 -49.86
CA PRO A 266 -6.70 4.85 -48.47
C PRO A 266 -5.19 4.79 -48.34
N SER A 267 -4.62 5.74 -47.61
CA SER A 267 -3.26 5.65 -47.08
C SER A 267 -3.30 5.20 -45.63
N ILE A 268 -2.56 4.15 -45.30
CA ILE A 268 -2.37 3.72 -43.90
C ILE A 268 -1.22 4.55 -43.35
N LEU A 269 -1.53 5.49 -42.47
CA LEU A 269 -0.54 6.13 -41.62
C LEU A 269 -0.35 5.27 -40.37
N SER A 270 0.72 4.49 -40.32
CA SER A 270 1.16 3.88 -39.07
C SER A 270 1.98 4.90 -38.30
N SER A 271 1.44 5.52 -37.29
CA SER A 271 2.26 6.18 -36.27
C SER A 271 2.61 5.13 -35.21
N ILE A 272 3.83 4.67 -35.22
CA ILE A 272 4.40 3.97 -34.07
C ILE A 272 4.78 5.09 -33.10
N SER A 273 3.89 5.48 -32.20
CA SER A 273 4.34 6.15 -30.99
C SER A 273 4.93 5.05 -30.11
N MET A 274 6.22 4.85 -30.22
CA MET A 274 6.96 4.29 -29.12
C MET A 274 6.88 5.35 -28.01
N ASP A 275 5.84 5.31 -27.19
CA ASP A 275 5.97 5.68 -25.82
C ASP A 275 6.90 4.60 -25.23
N THR A 276 8.13 4.59 -25.69
CA THR A 276 9.22 4.05 -24.94
C THR A 276 9.32 4.94 -23.72
N ALA A 277 8.45 4.69 -22.75
CA ALA A 277 8.87 4.83 -21.38
C ALA A 277 10.07 3.89 -21.27
N GLY A 278 11.21 4.33 -21.79
CA GLY A 278 12.48 3.75 -21.46
C GLY A 278 12.50 3.65 -19.94
N PRO A 279 13.37 2.87 -19.35
CA PRO A 279 13.48 2.79 -17.91
C PRO A 279 13.87 4.18 -17.40
N TYR A 280 12.87 5.03 -17.18
CA TYR A 280 13.06 6.32 -16.56
C TYR A 280 13.18 6.04 -15.07
N TYR A 281 14.40 6.16 -14.58
CA TYR A 281 14.71 5.94 -13.17
C TYR A 281 14.76 7.29 -12.47
N LEU A 282 14.12 7.38 -11.32
CA LEU A 282 14.32 8.49 -10.41
C LEU A 282 15.70 8.33 -9.76
N PRO A 283 16.69 9.17 -10.10
CA PRO A 283 18.04 9.03 -9.60
C PRO A 283 18.15 9.61 -8.19
N ILE A 284 18.19 8.77 -7.18
CA ILE A 284 18.34 9.18 -5.78
C ILE A 284 19.59 10.03 -5.54
N PRO A 285 20.77 9.69 -6.11
CA PRO A 285 21.92 10.55 -5.96
C PRO A 285 21.69 11.99 -6.46
N ALA A 286 20.96 12.17 -7.57
CA ALA A 286 20.65 13.50 -8.08
C ALA A 286 19.66 14.27 -7.19
N ILE A 287 18.72 13.59 -6.52
CA ILE A 287 17.85 14.22 -5.51
C ILE A 287 18.68 14.74 -4.34
N ILE A 288 19.61 13.94 -3.83
CA ILE A 288 20.49 14.33 -2.73
C ILE A 288 21.35 15.52 -3.13
N GLU A 289 21.97 15.48 -4.31
CA GLU A 289 22.78 16.59 -4.83
C GLU A 289 21.96 17.88 -5.02
N ALA A 290 20.75 17.76 -5.54
CA ALA A 290 19.82 18.89 -5.70
C ALA A 290 19.38 19.48 -4.36
N ASP A 291 19.15 18.63 -3.35
CA ASP A 291 18.80 19.06 -1.98
C ASP A 291 19.97 19.80 -1.33
N ASP A 292 21.20 19.33 -1.52
CA ASP A 292 22.41 19.99 -1.02
C ASP A 292 22.61 21.40 -1.63
N LYS A 293 22.24 21.57 -2.90
CA LYS A 293 22.38 22.86 -3.60
C LYS A 293 21.24 23.84 -3.32
N HIS A 294 20.03 23.34 -3.20
CA HIS A 294 18.81 24.16 -3.21
C HIS A 294 17.94 24.04 -1.97
N ASN A 295 18.27 23.14 -1.06
CA ASN A 295 17.50 22.85 0.16
C ASN A 295 16.01 22.57 -0.16
N TYR A 296 15.73 21.48 -0.83
CA TYR A 296 14.37 21.01 -1.09
C TYR A 296 13.74 20.26 0.09
N GLY A 297 14.42 20.18 1.22
CA GLY A 297 13.95 19.55 2.45
C GLY A 297 13.97 18.02 2.41
N PHE A 298 14.70 17.39 1.48
CA PHE A 298 14.79 15.95 1.36
C PHE A 298 15.40 15.31 2.62
N LYS A 299 16.48 15.90 3.14
CA LYS A 299 17.13 15.45 4.39
C LYS A 299 16.18 15.57 5.59
N LYS A 300 15.37 16.66 5.65
CA LYS A 300 14.36 16.81 6.71
C LYS A 300 13.30 15.70 6.61
N VAL A 301 12.83 15.38 5.40
CA VAL A 301 11.88 14.29 5.19
C VAL A 301 12.47 12.94 5.58
N LEU A 302 13.76 12.68 5.28
CA LEU A 302 14.44 11.47 5.74
C LEU A 302 14.40 11.34 7.26
N SER A 303 14.69 12.43 7.99
CA SER A 303 14.62 12.40 9.47
C SER A 303 13.18 12.17 9.95
N LEU A 304 12.18 12.81 9.35
CA LEU A 304 10.78 12.65 9.72
C LEU A 304 10.26 11.23 9.53
N LEU A 305 10.80 10.48 8.58
CA LEU A 305 10.40 9.09 8.34
C LEU A 305 10.95 8.12 9.38
N GLY A 306 12.07 8.44 10.02
CA GLY A 306 12.75 7.62 11.04
C GLY A 306 12.37 7.92 12.49
N GLU A 307 11.68 9.03 12.77
CA GLU A 307 11.48 9.55 14.14
C GLU A 307 9.99 9.57 14.54
N LYS A 308 9.77 9.77 15.87
CA LYS A 308 8.43 10.05 16.37
C LYS A 308 8.03 11.47 15.95
N ARG A 309 6.95 11.59 15.21
CA ARG A 309 6.47 12.81 14.60
C ARG A 309 5.48 13.56 15.48
N THR A 310 5.48 14.88 15.33
CA THR A 310 4.43 15.76 15.81
C THR A 310 3.21 15.69 14.87
N GLU A 311 2.06 16.19 15.30
CA GLU A 311 0.86 16.27 14.45
C GLU A 311 1.12 17.07 13.17
N TYR A 312 1.82 18.17 13.28
CA TYR A 312 2.19 19.02 12.13
C TYR A 312 3.05 18.25 11.11
N GLU A 313 4.05 17.54 11.59
CA GLU A 313 4.95 16.75 10.74
C GLU A 313 4.22 15.58 10.04
N GLU A 314 3.26 14.95 10.72
CA GLU A 314 2.41 13.92 10.09
C GLU A 314 1.54 14.50 8.98
N ARG A 315 0.95 15.68 9.17
CA ARG A 315 0.20 16.40 8.13
C ARG A 315 1.09 16.79 6.96
N LEU A 316 2.31 17.23 7.23
CA LEU A 316 3.26 17.60 6.19
C LEU A 316 3.67 16.40 5.34
N LEU A 317 3.94 15.24 5.96
CA LEU A 317 4.21 14.01 5.23
C LEU A 317 2.99 13.51 4.43
N LEU A 318 1.79 13.68 4.97
CA LEU A 318 0.56 13.34 4.23
C LEU A 318 0.34 14.26 3.03
N ALA A 319 0.64 15.54 3.15
CA ALA A 319 0.58 16.49 2.03
C ALA A 319 1.63 16.15 0.95
N LEU A 320 2.85 15.79 1.35
CA LEU A 320 3.88 15.29 0.45
C LEU A 320 3.42 14.05 -0.35
N ARG A 321 2.78 13.09 0.34
CA ARG A 321 2.21 11.89 -0.29
C ARG A 321 1.16 12.25 -1.34
N TRP A 322 0.21 13.13 -1.01
CA TRP A 322 -0.82 13.57 -1.96
C TRP A 322 -0.21 14.31 -3.15
N ALA A 323 0.78 15.18 -2.93
CA ALA A 323 1.47 15.89 -4.00
C ALA A 323 2.28 14.95 -4.90
N GLY A 324 2.97 13.95 -4.33
CA GLY A 324 3.68 12.93 -5.10
C GLY A 324 2.74 12.01 -5.90
N LYS A 325 1.59 11.67 -5.33
CA LYS A 325 0.51 10.97 -6.03
C LYS A 325 -0.02 11.77 -7.21
N ALA A 326 -0.23 13.09 -7.02
CA ALA A 326 -0.62 14.01 -8.07
C ALA A 326 0.42 14.08 -9.19
N THR A 327 1.70 14.09 -8.83
CA THR A 327 2.80 14.03 -9.80
C THR A 327 2.71 12.77 -10.67
N MET A 328 2.49 11.60 -10.06
CA MET A 328 2.31 10.34 -10.78
C MET A 328 1.07 10.37 -11.68
N SER A 329 -0.07 10.85 -11.18
CA SER A 329 -1.29 11.00 -11.99
C SER A 329 -1.11 11.95 -13.17
N THR A 330 -0.30 13.02 -13.00
CA THR A 330 0.07 13.93 -14.09
C THR A 330 0.84 13.18 -15.19
N PHE A 331 1.80 12.34 -14.81
CA PHE A 331 2.57 11.55 -15.78
C PHE A 331 1.72 10.51 -16.52
N GLN A 332 0.70 9.97 -15.86
CA GLN A 332 -0.26 9.05 -16.45
C GLN A 332 -1.32 9.75 -17.34
N GLY A 333 -1.29 11.08 -17.43
CA GLY A 333 -2.28 11.85 -18.20
C GLY A 333 -3.63 12.03 -17.48
N LEU A 334 -3.75 11.62 -16.22
CA LEU A 334 -4.96 11.69 -15.40
C LEU A 334 -5.10 13.09 -14.76
N LYS A 335 -5.34 14.11 -15.61
CA LYS A 335 -5.28 15.53 -15.20
C LYS A 335 -6.27 15.89 -14.10
N GLY A 336 -7.50 15.36 -14.16
CA GLY A 336 -8.53 15.59 -13.14
C GLY A 336 -8.14 15.04 -11.78
N ASP A 337 -7.66 13.80 -11.74
CA ASP A 337 -7.20 13.15 -10.52
C ASP A 337 -5.99 13.89 -9.93
N ALA A 338 -5.04 14.29 -10.78
CA ALA A 338 -3.87 15.06 -10.37
C ALA A 338 -4.28 16.39 -9.71
N LEU A 339 -5.23 17.13 -10.32
CA LEU A 339 -5.73 18.39 -9.74
C LEU A 339 -6.37 18.17 -8.38
N LEU A 340 -7.24 17.17 -8.24
CA LEU A 340 -7.88 16.80 -6.96
C LEU A 340 -6.85 16.44 -5.89
N GLN A 341 -5.83 15.69 -6.25
CA GLN A 341 -4.78 15.27 -5.32
C GLN A 341 -3.89 16.43 -4.86
N TYR A 342 -3.53 17.38 -5.74
CA TYR A 342 -2.84 18.62 -5.34
C TYR A 342 -3.69 19.46 -4.40
N ILE A 343 -4.99 19.61 -4.69
CA ILE A 343 -5.91 20.33 -3.80
C ILE A 343 -5.99 19.63 -2.45
N THR A 344 -6.08 18.30 -2.41
CA THR A 344 -6.12 17.52 -1.17
C THR A 344 -4.83 17.71 -0.35
N ALA A 345 -3.66 17.81 -1.00
CA ALA A 345 -2.42 18.13 -0.32
C ALA A 345 -2.50 19.49 0.42
N LEU A 346 -3.05 20.51 -0.23
CA LEU A 346 -3.22 21.85 0.35
C LEU A 346 -4.33 21.87 1.43
N GLU A 347 -5.44 21.16 1.21
CA GLU A 347 -6.47 20.98 2.25
C GLU A 347 -5.90 20.31 3.50
N THR A 348 -5.01 19.34 3.36
CA THR A 348 -4.34 18.67 4.49
C THR A 348 -3.53 19.65 5.33
N LEU A 349 -2.91 20.65 4.71
CA LEU A 349 -2.07 21.65 5.38
C LEU A 349 -2.87 22.81 5.98
N PHE A 350 -3.94 23.28 5.31
CA PHE A 350 -4.55 24.56 5.60
C PHE A 350 -6.05 24.50 5.95
N SER A 351 -6.64 23.30 6.13
CA SER A 351 -8.04 23.19 6.57
C SER A 351 -8.17 23.40 8.09
N PHE A 352 -8.25 24.64 8.51
CA PHE A 352 -8.40 25.03 9.91
C PHE A 352 -9.88 25.12 10.35
N ALA A 353 -10.83 25.27 9.42
CA ALA A 353 -12.24 25.47 9.74
C ALA A 353 -13.16 24.78 8.73
N HIS A 354 -14.40 24.51 9.16
CA HIS A 354 -15.41 23.83 8.35
C HIS A 354 -16.26 24.74 7.47
N SER A 355 -16.16 26.07 7.65
CA SER A 355 -16.91 27.08 6.87
C SER A 355 -15.99 27.90 5.98
N GLU A 356 -16.51 28.37 4.84
CA GLU A 356 -15.80 29.23 3.90
C GLU A 356 -14.44 28.65 3.41
N VAL A 357 -14.39 27.33 3.24
CA VAL A 357 -13.15 26.60 2.97
C VAL A 357 -12.37 27.20 1.80
N THR A 358 -13.02 27.49 0.68
CA THR A 358 -12.36 28.06 -0.51
C THR A 358 -11.66 29.39 -0.21
N TYR A 359 -12.38 30.31 0.46
CA TYR A 359 -11.84 31.64 0.78
C TYR A 359 -10.65 31.55 1.73
N ARG A 360 -10.80 30.77 2.81
CA ARG A 360 -9.75 30.61 3.83
C ARG A 360 -8.51 29.93 3.29
N LEU A 361 -8.68 28.88 2.49
CA LEU A 361 -7.55 28.21 1.80
C LEU A 361 -6.82 29.17 0.87
N SER A 362 -7.56 29.90 0.00
CA SER A 362 -6.97 30.87 -0.92
C SER A 362 -6.15 31.92 -0.18
N LEU A 363 -6.69 32.41 0.94
CA LEU A 363 -6.04 33.42 1.75
C LEU A 363 -4.79 32.90 2.46
N SER A 364 -4.87 31.71 3.06
CA SER A 364 -3.74 31.07 3.74
C SER A 364 -2.58 30.80 2.78
N ILE A 365 -2.88 30.28 1.60
CA ILE A 365 -1.91 30.00 0.54
C ILE A 365 -1.27 31.30 0.04
N ALA A 366 -2.07 32.33 -0.25
CA ALA A 366 -1.56 33.61 -0.70
C ALA A 366 -0.63 34.25 0.34
N LYS A 367 -0.98 34.19 1.63
CA LYS A 367 -0.14 34.72 2.71
C LYS A 367 1.16 33.94 2.89
N LEU A 368 1.13 32.61 2.78
CA LEU A 368 2.33 31.81 2.85
C LEU A 368 3.28 32.10 1.65
N LEU A 369 2.73 32.16 0.45
CA LEU A 369 3.55 32.38 -0.75
C LEU A 369 4.09 33.83 -0.87
N GLN A 370 3.48 34.80 -0.19
CA GLN A 370 4.06 36.13 -0.03
C GLN A 370 5.48 36.08 0.58
N PHE A 371 5.78 35.05 1.35
CA PHE A 371 7.11 34.82 1.94
C PHE A 371 8.22 34.64 0.90
N VAL A 372 7.90 34.28 -0.33
CA VAL A 372 8.85 34.12 -1.46
C VAL A 372 8.65 35.19 -2.54
N HIS A 373 8.14 36.37 -2.16
CA HIS A 373 7.95 37.53 -3.04
C HIS A 373 6.93 37.34 -4.17
N GLU A 374 6.00 36.41 -4.01
CA GLU A 374 4.86 36.26 -4.93
C GLU A 374 3.81 37.33 -4.65
N LYS A 375 3.03 37.70 -5.66
CA LYS A 375 1.93 38.65 -5.52
C LYS A 375 0.72 37.95 -4.89
N PRO A 376 0.33 38.27 -3.65
CA PRO A 376 -0.68 37.51 -2.94
C PRO A 376 -2.08 37.61 -3.57
N GLU A 377 -2.42 38.74 -4.20
CA GLU A 377 -3.70 38.90 -4.87
C GLU A 377 -3.85 37.98 -6.08
N GLU A 378 -2.81 37.87 -6.92
CA GLU A 378 -2.81 37.01 -8.09
C GLU A 378 -2.91 35.53 -7.66
N ILE A 379 -2.20 35.13 -6.60
CA ILE A 379 -2.25 33.76 -6.06
C ILE A 379 -3.62 33.45 -5.47
N PHE A 380 -4.21 34.39 -4.74
CA PHE A 380 -5.54 34.24 -4.16
C PHE A 380 -6.58 33.96 -5.25
N ASP A 381 -6.61 34.77 -6.30
CA ASP A 381 -7.58 34.64 -7.39
C ASP A 381 -7.33 33.36 -8.21
N ASP A 382 -6.08 33.07 -8.56
CA ASP A 382 -5.69 31.86 -9.26
C ASP A 382 -6.12 30.61 -8.48
N PHE A 383 -5.79 30.53 -7.20
CA PHE A 383 -6.16 29.36 -6.40
C PHE A 383 -7.67 29.23 -6.22
N LYS A 384 -8.38 30.33 -5.98
CA LYS A 384 -9.85 30.35 -5.87
C LYS A 384 -10.51 29.82 -7.14
N GLN A 385 -10.02 30.22 -8.32
CA GLN A 385 -10.51 29.71 -9.60
C GLN A 385 -10.24 28.21 -9.75
N LEU A 386 -9.00 27.78 -9.48
CA LEU A 386 -8.58 26.37 -9.56
C LEU A 386 -9.36 25.48 -8.59
N TYR A 387 -9.60 25.97 -7.37
CA TYR A 387 -10.42 25.27 -6.39
C TYR A 387 -11.88 25.12 -6.85
N GLY A 388 -12.41 26.12 -7.57
CA GLY A 388 -13.74 26.01 -8.18
C GLY A 388 -13.86 24.86 -9.18
N SER A 389 -12.78 24.49 -9.86
CA SER A 389 -12.75 23.35 -10.77
C SER A 389 -12.90 22.01 -10.03
N ARG A 390 -12.45 21.89 -8.75
CA ARG A 390 -12.69 20.72 -7.89
C ARG A 390 -14.18 20.37 -7.80
N SER A 391 -15.02 21.38 -7.57
CA SER A 391 -16.47 21.17 -7.45
C SER A 391 -17.06 20.61 -8.75
N LYS A 392 -16.62 21.11 -9.89
CA LYS A 392 -17.09 20.64 -11.21
C LYS A 392 -16.67 19.19 -11.49
N ILE A 393 -15.45 18.82 -11.10
CA ILE A 393 -14.97 17.44 -11.26
C ILE A 393 -15.73 16.48 -10.33
N VAL A 394 -15.83 16.82 -9.03
CA VAL A 394 -16.42 15.94 -8.02
C VAL A 394 -17.93 15.76 -8.21
N HIS A 395 -18.65 16.83 -8.55
CA HIS A 395 -20.11 16.81 -8.68
C HIS A 395 -20.61 16.67 -10.12
N GLY A 396 -19.81 17.07 -11.11
CA GLY A 396 -20.19 17.05 -12.51
C GLY A 396 -19.51 15.97 -13.35
N GLY A 397 -18.51 15.26 -12.80
CA GLY A 397 -17.73 14.27 -13.56
C GLY A 397 -16.89 14.86 -14.71
N LEU A 398 -16.70 16.19 -14.73
CA LEU A 398 -16.07 16.90 -15.84
C LEU A 398 -14.54 16.86 -15.76
N VAL A 399 -13.99 15.64 -15.75
CA VAL A 399 -12.54 15.38 -15.63
C VAL A 399 -11.75 15.95 -16.82
N ASP A 400 -12.34 15.95 -18.00
CA ASP A 400 -11.70 16.38 -19.26
C ASP A 400 -11.57 17.89 -19.41
N GLN A 401 -12.16 18.69 -18.51
CA GLN A 401 -12.11 20.15 -18.54
C GLN A 401 -10.86 20.75 -17.89
N VAL A 402 -10.03 19.91 -17.27
CA VAL A 402 -8.78 20.39 -16.65
C VAL A 402 -7.75 20.62 -17.76
N ASN A 403 -7.43 21.89 -18.02
CA ASN A 403 -6.37 22.22 -18.96
C ASN A 403 -4.99 22.06 -18.32
N GLU A 404 -3.97 21.94 -19.14
CA GLU A 404 -2.59 21.71 -18.69
C GLU A 404 -2.02 22.90 -17.91
N PHE A 405 -2.39 24.11 -18.29
CA PHE A 405 -1.95 25.33 -17.64
C PHE A 405 -2.47 25.44 -16.19
N ASP A 406 -3.75 25.12 -15.96
CA ASP A 406 -4.34 25.08 -14.63
C ASP A 406 -3.66 24.03 -13.75
N LEU A 407 -3.37 22.86 -14.32
CA LEU A 407 -2.66 21.80 -13.61
C LEU A 407 -1.23 22.24 -13.24
N LEU A 408 -0.50 22.87 -14.15
CA LEU A 408 0.85 23.40 -13.88
C LEU A 408 0.85 24.48 -12.80
N LYS A 409 -0.14 25.39 -12.82
CA LYS A 409 -0.31 26.39 -11.76
C LYS A 409 -0.55 25.73 -10.40
N MET A 410 -1.53 24.81 -10.32
CA MET A 410 -1.86 24.13 -9.07
C MET A 410 -0.64 23.35 -8.53
N ARG A 411 0.07 22.64 -9.40
CA ARG A 411 1.31 21.95 -9.06
C ARG A 411 2.36 22.90 -8.50
N SER A 412 2.57 24.07 -9.13
CA SER A 412 3.54 25.08 -8.69
C SER A 412 3.18 25.61 -7.31
N ILE A 413 1.92 26.00 -7.10
CA ILE A 413 1.39 26.48 -5.82
C ILE A 413 1.63 25.43 -4.73
N THR A 414 1.21 24.19 -4.97
CA THR A 414 1.31 23.10 -3.98
C THR A 414 2.76 22.84 -3.59
N LYS A 415 3.66 22.74 -4.57
CA LYS A 415 5.09 22.49 -4.31
C LYS A 415 5.75 23.61 -3.54
N LYS A 416 5.52 24.86 -3.93
CA LYS A 416 6.04 26.03 -3.21
C LYS A 416 5.58 26.05 -1.74
N CYS A 417 4.29 25.80 -1.49
CA CYS A 417 3.75 25.73 -0.11
C CYS A 417 4.48 24.65 0.70
N ILE A 418 4.55 23.43 0.19
CA ILE A 418 5.21 22.33 0.89
C ILE A 418 6.69 22.64 1.16
N LEU A 419 7.42 23.14 0.17
CA LEU A 419 8.84 23.46 0.33
C LEU A 419 9.08 24.57 1.36
N ILE A 420 8.25 25.62 1.41
CA ILE A 420 8.33 26.65 2.44
C ILE A 420 8.13 26.04 3.83
N LEU A 421 7.10 25.23 4.00
CA LEU A 421 6.78 24.60 5.29
C LEU A 421 7.86 23.61 5.75
N LEU A 422 8.55 22.95 4.82
CA LEU A 422 9.64 22.05 5.12
C LEU A 422 10.97 22.74 5.47
N THR A 423 11.26 23.89 4.84
CA THR A 423 12.62 24.41 4.79
C THR A 423 12.80 25.81 5.37
N LYS A 424 11.73 26.56 5.59
CA LYS A 424 11.83 27.94 6.05
C LYS A 424 11.37 28.10 7.50
N GLU A 425 12.12 28.90 8.27
CA GLU A 425 11.66 29.36 9.57
C GLU A 425 10.55 30.41 9.42
N PRO A 426 9.54 30.41 10.30
CA PRO A 426 9.42 29.58 11.51
C PRO A 426 8.76 28.20 11.25
N PHE A 427 8.37 27.88 10.03
CA PHE A 427 7.49 26.75 9.70
C PHE A 427 8.15 25.38 9.97
N CYS A 428 9.43 25.23 9.61
CA CYS A 428 10.13 23.94 9.76
C CYS A 428 10.35 23.52 11.23
N SER A 429 10.11 24.41 12.19
CA SER A 429 10.16 24.14 13.64
C SER A 429 8.79 24.06 14.32
N MET A 430 7.68 24.27 13.61
CA MET A 430 6.33 24.16 14.15
C MET A 430 6.00 22.71 14.54
N ARG A 431 5.17 22.55 15.59
CA ARG A 431 4.82 21.24 16.16
C ARG A 431 3.35 20.86 16.02
N ASN A 432 2.49 21.84 15.84
CA ASN A 432 1.04 21.61 15.69
C ASN A 432 0.43 22.56 14.67
N GLN A 433 -0.79 22.26 14.26
CA GLN A 433 -1.53 23.01 13.26
C GLN A 433 -1.90 24.41 13.75
N ASP A 434 -2.13 24.58 15.05
CA ASP A 434 -2.54 25.85 15.64
C ASP A 434 -1.44 26.92 15.53
N GLU A 435 -0.17 26.51 15.55
CA GLU A 435 0.96 27.43 15.34
C GLU A 435 0.95 28.01 13.93
N LEU A 436 0.67 27.19 12.92
CA LEU A 436 0.55 27.63 11.53
C LEU A 436 -0.67 28.55 11.35
N GLU A 437 -1.82 28.17 11.90
CA GLU A 437 -3.03 28.99 11.87
C GLU A 437 -2.81 30.35 12.54
N THR A 438 -2.20 30.35 13.72
CA THR A 438 -1.85 31.57 14.47
C THR A 438 -0.93 32.46 13.66
N TRP A 439 0.07 31.90 13.01
CA TRP A 439 1.00 32.65 12.15
C TRP A 439 0.23 33.32 10.99
N ILE A 440 -0.62 32.57 10.28
CA ILE A 440 -1.43 33.07 9.16
C ILE A 440 -2.35 34.21 9.63
N ASN A 441 -3.07 34.01 10.74
CA ASN A 441 -3.98 35.00 11.30
C ASN A 441 -3.24 36.28 11.70
N LYS A 442 -2.04 36.17 12.27
CA LYS A 442 -1.19 37.31 12.57
C LYS A 442 -0.81 38.10 11.32
N GLN A 443 -0.45 37.42 10.22
CA GLN A 443 -0.14 38.08 8.95
C GLN A 443 -1.36 38.82 8.34
N LEU A 444 -2.57 38.35 8.62
CA LEU A 444 -3.79 39.04 8.18
C LEU A 444 -4.04 40.33 8.91
N LEU A 445 -3.65 40.43 10.20
CA LEU A 445 -3.86 41.60 11.04
C LEU A 445 -2.75 42.65 10.88
N THR A 446 -1.55 42.26 10.45
CA THR A 446 -0.39 43.19 10.37
C THR A 446 -0.26 43.92 9.04
N ASN A 447 -0.93 43.51 7.97
CA ASN A 447 -0.86 44.18 6.66
C ASN A 447 -1.94 45.23 6.45
N GLY A 448 -2.47 45.82 7.51
CA GLY A 448 -3.40 46.94 7.50
C GLY A 448 -2.76 48.34 7.71
N ASN A 449 -1.42 48.42 7.64
CA ASN A 449 -0.68 49.70 7.71
C ASN A 449 0.17 49.89 6.47
#